data_2264680ae881966547c13153090fb0c1
#
_entry.id   2264680ae881966547c13153090fb0c1
#
_cell.length_a   1.000
_cell.length_b   1.000
_cell.length_c   1.000
_cell.angle_alpha   90.00
_cell.angle_beta   90.00
_cell.angle_gamma   90.00
#
_symmetry.space_group_name_H-M   'P 1'
#
loop_
_entity.id
_entity.type
_entity.pdbx_description
1 polymer ?
#
loop_
_entity_poly.entity_id
_entity_poly.type
_entity_poly.pdbx_seq_one_letter_code
_entity_poly.pdbx_strand_id
1 'polypeptide(L)'
;MPPIWIGLTIAFVSAVVTNTAYSLEHDAAARLPPLSPRRPFRSAQVLLRDRRWLIAFGAESAGWLMYVAALRLAPLALVQAVAASGVVVLAFRTARGHPSRLARREQVAVVLAIAGLVLLALSLVDTAESDQHPAAIGTIIWLAACGAGAVLLIAIPTRFGRAASLGLAAGLLFADGDISAKLIGYGGAWLLALLTLIVAYAVGTSVLQSAYQRGDALTAAGTATMVTNAVPIAAGFVLFGESLPHGARAVLQVAAFACLVMGAVALGHQQVPPAAKPAPPAGP
;
A
#
# COMPACT_ATOMS: atom_id res chain seq x y z
N MET A 1 -8.14 30.54 -8.90
CA MET A 1 -7.89 29.14 -8.49
C MET A 1 -7.17 28.45 -9.64
N PRO A 2 -6.10 27.71 -9.42
CA PRO A 2 -5.50 26.92 -10.48
C PRO A 2 -6.55 25.92 -11.01
N PRO A 3 -6.58 25.66 -12.31
CA PRO A 3 -7.59 24.77 -12.87
C PRO A 3 -7.39 23.33 -12.38
N ILE A 4 -8.48 22.67 -12.02
CA ILE A 4 -8.52 21.30 -11.46
C ILE A 4 -7.72 20.31 -12.31
N TRP A 5 -7.69 20.49 -13.64
CA TRP A 5 -6.96 19.59 -14.52
C TRP A 5 -5.43 19.59 -14.26
N ILE A 6 -4.84 20.67 -13.72
CA ILE A 6 -3.44 20.68 -13.30
C ILE A 6 -3.24 19.71 -12.15
N GLY A 7 -4.11 19.76 -11.13
CA GLY A 7 -4.08 18.83 -10.01
C GLY A 7 -4.20 17.35 -10.46
N LEU A 8 -5.13 17.07 -11.37
CA LEU A 8 -5.34 15.73 -11.91
C LEU A 8 -4.15 15.24 -12.75
N THR A 9 -3.53 16.14 -13.52
CA THR A 9 -2.32 15.81 -14.29
C THR A 9 -1.16 15.46 -13.35
N ILE A 10 -0.95 16.26 -12.28
CA ILE A 10 0.06 15.98 -11.27
C ILE A 10 -0.23 14.66 -10.57
N ALA A 11 -1.49 14.37 -10.23
CA ALA A 11 -1.90 13.09 -9.64
C ALA A 11 -1.59 11.90 -10.56
N PHE A 12 -1.86 12.03 -11.86
CA PHE A 12 -1.55 10.98 -12.83
C PHE A 12 -0.05 10.74 -12.95
N VAL A 13 0.75 11.81 -13.08
CA VAL A 13 2.22 11.69 -13.13
C VAL A 13 2.75 11.08 -11.84
N SER A 14 2.24 11.51 -10.68
CA SER A 14 2.55 10.90 -9.37
C SER A 14 2.29 9.40 -9.38
N ALA A 15 1.10 8.97 -9.82
CA ALA A 15 0.73 7.55 -9.89
C ALA A 15 1.69 6.75 -10.78
N VAL A 16 2.07 7.28 -11.93
CA VAL A 16 3.05 6.67 -12.84
C VAL A 16 4.43 6.56 -12.19
N VAL A 17 4.90 7.65 -11.58
CA VAL A 17 6.22 7.69 -10.92
C VAL A 17 6.28 6.70 -9.77
N THR A 18 5.31 6.74 -8.84
CA THR A 18 5.28 5.87 -7.65
C THR A 18 5.21 4.39 -8.03
N ASN A 19 4.31 4.03 -8.96
CA ASN A 19 4.17 2.61 -9.34
C ASN A 19 5.34 2.11 -10.20
N THR A 20 6.01 3.02 -10.92
CA THR A 20 7.29 2.71 -11.58
C THR A 20 8.38 2.48 -10.54
N ALA A 21 8.44 3.31 -9.51
CA ALA A 21 9.38 3.18 -8.40
C ALA A 21 9.22 1.84 -7.67
N TYR A 22 8.00 1.40 -7.37
CA TYR A 22 7.73 0.08 -6.78
C TYR A 22 8.30 -1.08 -7.60
N SER A 23 8.19 -1.00 -8.94
CA SER A 23 8.81 -1.99 -9.82
C SER A 23 10.35 -1.95 -9.75
N LEU A 24 10.95 -0.76 -9.69
CA LEU A 24 12.40 -0.58 -9.58
C LEU A 24 12.93 -1.03 -8.22
N GLU A 25 12.19 -0.76 -7.15
CA GLU A 25 12.50 -1.24 -5.81
C GLU A 25 12.47 -2.77 -5.73
N HIS A 26 11.46 -3.39 -6.34
CA HIS A 26 11.38 -4.84 -6.46
C HIS A 26 12.62 -5.39 -7.15
N ASP A 27 13.00 -4.82 -8.30
CA ASP A 27 14.18 -5.25 -9.06
C ASP A 27 15.50 -5.03 -8.28
N ALA A 28 15.57 -3.97 -7.49
CA ALA A 28 16.71 -3.70 -6.61
C ALA A 28 16.73 -4.70 -5.44
N ALA A 29 15.61 -4.86 -4.73
CA ALA A 29 15.48 -5.75 -3.58
C ALA A 29 15.81 -7.21 -3.95
N ALA A 30 15.41 -7.67 -5.14
CA ALA A 30 15.67 -9.02 -5.62
C ALA A 30 17.17 -9.35 -5.75
N ARG A 31 18.04 -8.34 -5.86
CA ARG A 31 19.50 -8.50 -6.01
C ARG A 31 20.25 -8.38 -4.68
N LEU A 32 19.56 -7.90 -3.64
CA LEU A 32 20.17 -7.69 -2.33
C LEU A 32 20.27 -9.00 -1.53
N PRO A 33 21.16 -9.06 -0.53
CA PRO A 33 21.18 -10.18 0.42
C PRO A 33 19.79 -10.39 1.04
N PRO A 34 19.50 -11.61 1.54
CA PRO A 34 18.20 -11.94 2.10
C PRO A 34 17.76 -10.96 3.19
N LEU A 35 16.68 -10.24 2.93
CA LEU A 35 16.06 -9.32 3.87
C LEU A 35 15.13 -10.11 4.81
N SER A 36 15.12 -9.71 6.08
CA SER A 36 14.33 -10.37 7.10
C SER A 36 13.37 -9.38 7.76
N PRO A 37 12.05 -9.60 7.68
CA PRO A 37 11.08 -8.77 8.37
C PRO A 37 11.21 -8.85 9.91
N ARG A 38 11.88 -9.90 10.42
CA ARG A 38 12.18 -10.06 11.85
C ARG A 38 13.40 -9.23 12.32
N ARG A 39 14.17 -8.67 11.39
CA ARG A 39 15.35 -7.82 11.66
C ARG A 39 15.29 -6.56 10.80
N PRO A 40 14.28 -5.70 11.02
CA PRO A 40 14.00 -4.57 10.14
C PRO A 40 15.17 -3.58 10.06
N PHE A 41 15.84 -3.29 11.17
CA PHE A 41 16.98 -2.36 11.18
C PHE A 41 18.17 -2.87 10.35
N ARG A 42 18.45 -4.18 10.40
CA ARG A 42 19.51 -4.77 9.56
C ARG A 42 19.12 -4.73 8.07
N SER A 43 17.86 -5.00 7.78
CA SER A 43 17.33 -4.91 6.42
C SER A 43 17.42 -3.47 5.90
N ALA A 44 17.05 -2.48 6.72
CA ALA A 44 17.17 -1.06 6.38
C ALA A 44 18.63 -0.65 6.09
N GLN A 45 19.61 -1.12 6.87
CA GLN A 45 21.02 -0.85 6.61
C GLN A 45 21.48 -1.42 5.25
N VAL A 46 21.01 -2.58 4.86
CA VAL A 46 21.30 -3.18 3.55
C VAL A 46 20.73 -2.32 2.43
N LEU A 47 19.45 -1.93 2.57
CA LEU A 47 18.74 -1.08 1.61
C LEU A 47 19.41 0.29 1.44
N LEU A 48 19.72 0.97 2.54
CA LEU A 48 20.35 2.30 2.53
C LEU A 48 21.77 2.33 1.96
N ARG A 49 22.41 1.17 1.77
CA ARG A 49 23.72 1.06 1.11
C ARG A 49 23.62 0.80 -0.40
N ASP A 50 22.47 0.44 -0.90
CA ASP A 50 22.26 0.15 -2.32
C ASP A 50 21.80 1.42 -3.08
N ARG A 51 22.62 1.90 -4.00
CA ARG A 51 22.33 3.11 -4.77
C ARG A 51 21.08 2.96 -5.66
N ARG A 52 20.83 1.76 -6.19
CA ARG A 52 19.68 1.54 -7.10
C ARG A 52 18.38 1.60 -6.30
N TRP A 53 18.40 1.00 -5.13
CA TRP A 53 17.26 1.07 -4.22
C TRP A 53 17.01 2.50 -3.75
N LEU A 54 18.07 3.26 -3.38
CA LEU A 54 17.94 4.66 -2.98
C LEU A 54 17.34 5.55 -4.09
N ILE A 55 17.73 5.32 -5.35
CA ILE A 55 17.16 6.05 -6.49
C ILE A 55 15.68 5.70 -6.65
N ALA A 56 15.30 4.42 -6.54
CA ALA A 56 13.91 3.98 -6.65
C ALA A 56 13.06 4.54 -5.49
N PHE A 57 13.55 4.46 -4.26
CA PHE A 57 12.91 5.03 -3.07
C PHE A 57 12.79 6.57 -3.15
N GLY A 58 13.81 7.24 -3.68
CA GLY A 58 13.76 8.67 -3.97
C GLY A 58 12.69 9.04 -5.00
N ALA A 59 12.52 8.21 -6.04
CA ALA A 59 11.46 8.38 -7.03
C ALA A 59 10.07 8.14 -6.41
N GLU A 60 9.90 7.12 -5.55
CA GLU A 60 8.67 6.90 -4.78
C GLU A 60 8.32 8.12 -3.93
N SER A 61 9.32 8.61 -3.17
CA SER A 61 9.16 9.78 -2.31
C SER A 61 8.78 11.04 -3.11
N ALA A 62 9.39 11.25 -4.29
CA ALA A 62 9.04 12.34 -5.19
C ALA A 62 7.60 12.19 -5.71
N GLY A 63 7.19 10.96 -6.08
CA GLY A 63 5.82 10.66 -6.46
C GLY A 63 4.83 10.99 -5.34
N TRP A 64 5.14 10.63 -4.09
CA TRP A 64 4.32 10.96 -2.94
C TRP A 64 4.19 12.49 -2.73
N LEU A 65 5.29 13.24 -2.84
CA LEU A 65 5.25 14.70 -2.76
C LEU A 65 4.37 15.32 -3.87
N MET A 66 4.42 14.76 -5.09
CA MET A 66 3.54 15.18 -6.18
C MET A 66 2.06 14.87 -5.87
N TYR A 67 1.76 13.72 -5.25
CA TYR A 67 0.42 13.39 -4.79
C TYR A 67 -0.10 14.41 -3.77
N VAL A 68 0.71 14.75 -2.77
CA VAL A 68 0.37 15.78 -1.78
C VAL A 68 0.14 17.14 -2.44
N ALA A 69 0.95 17.51 -3.44
CA ALA A 69 0.74 18.75 -4.20
C ALA A 69 -0.58 18.70 -5.01
N ALA A 70 -0.93 17.56 -5.60
CA ALA A 70 -2.19 17.38 -6.33
C ALA A 70 -3.42 17.58 -5.43
N LEU A 71 -3.36 17.12 -4.17
CA LEU A 71 -4.43 17.28 -3.19
C LEU A 71 -4.71 18.74 -2.83
N ARG A 72 -3.74 19.64 -3.02
CA ARG A 72 -3.96 21.10 -2.83
C ARG A 72 -4.62 21.77 -4.02
N LEU A 73 -4.68 21.08 -5.17
CA LEU A 73 -5.15 21.66 -6.45
C LEU A 73 -6.46 21.05 -6.93
N ALA A 74 -6.81 19.85 -6.43
CA ALA A 74 -8.00 19.14 -6.84
C ALA A 74 -8.64 18.37 -5.65
N PRO A 75 -9.96 18.11 -5.70
CA PRO A 75 -10.67 17.35 -4.68
C PRO A 75 -10.07 15.96 -4.45
N LEU A 76 -9.99 15.56 -3.18
CA LEU A 76 -9.42 14.27 -2.75
C LEU A 76 -9.97 13.09 -3.55
N ALA A 77 -11.28 13.01 -3.73
CA ALA A 77 -11.93 11.92 -4.44
C ALA A 77 -11.43 11.77 -5.88
N LEU A 78 -11.23 12.89 -6.60
CA LEU A 78 -10.72 12.87 -7.97
C LEU A 78 -9.24 12.50 -8.01
N VAL A 79 -8.43 13.02 -7.09
CA VAL A 79 -7.01 12.68 -6.98
C VAL A 79 -6.85 11.19 -6.67
N GLN A 80 -7.64 10.66 -5.75
CA GLN A 80 -7.63 9.23 -5.40
C GLN A 80 -8.06 8.34 -6.57
N ALA A 81 -9.11 8.73 -7.31
CA ALA A 81 -9.55 7.99 -8.49
C ALA A 81 -8.46 7.93 -9.57
N VAL A 82 -7.74 9.04 -9.78
CA VAL A 82 -6.61 9.08 -10.72
C VAL A 82 -5.43 8.27 -10.19
N ALA A 83 -5.11 8.38 -8.89
CA ALA A 83 -4.03 7.60 -8.27
C ALA A 83 -4.27 6.09 -8.36
N ALA A 84 -5.53 5.65 -8.30
CA ALA A 84 -5.91 4.25 -8.50
C ALA A 84 -5.43 3.67 -9.85
N SER A 85 -5.32 4.51 -10.90
CA SER A 85 -4.80 4.09 -12.19
C SER A 85 -3.33 3.61 -12.14
N GLY A 86 -2.60 3.98 -11.11
CA GLY A 86 -1.21 3.55 -10.90
C GLY A 86 -1.05 2.04 -10.80
N VAL A 87 -2.06 1.32 -10.31
CA VAL A 87 -2.05 -0.16 -10.27
C VAL A 87 -1.94 -0.76 -11.68
N VAL A 88 -2.49 -0.08 -12.70
CA VAL A 88 -2.35 -0.50 -14.11
C VAL A 88 -0.89 -0.39 -14.54
N VAL A 89 -0.22 0.71 -14.17
CA VAL A 89 1.21 0.91 -14.47
C VAL A 89 2.04 -0.20 -13.84
N LEU A 90 1.80 -0.52 -12.58
CA LEU A 90 2.48 -1.59 -11.87
C LEU A 90 2.24 -2.95 -12.54
N ALA A 91 0.98 -3.27 -12.87
CA ALA A 91 0.62 -4.50 -13.56
C ALA A 91 1.30 -4.61 -14.93
N PHE A 92 1.30 -3.51 -15.72
CA PHE A 92 1.95 -3.48 -17.02
C PHE A 92 3.47 -3.71 -16.92
N ARG A 93 4.12 -3.12 -15.94
CA ARG A 93 5.55 -3.32 -15.69
C ARG A 93 5.86 -4.74 -15.23
N THR A 94 5.06 -5.29 -14.31
CA THR A 94 5.19 -6.69 -13.86
C THR A 94 5.03 -7.66 -15.03
N ALA A 95 4.12 -7.37 -15.95
CA ALA A 95 3.92 -8.13 -17.19
C ALA A 95 4.99 -7.86 -18.27
N ARG A 96 5.99 -7.04 -17.99
CA ARG A 96 7.03 -6.64 -18.96
C ARG A 96 6.47 -6.09 -20.28
N GLY A 97 5.45 -5.25 -20.18
CA GLY A 97 4.78 -4.62 -21.31
C GLY A 97 3.80 -5.52 -22.07
N HIS A 98 3.55 -6.74 -21.64
CA HIS A 98 2.63 -7.67 -22.31
C HIS A 98 1.52 -8.12 -21.33
N PRO A 99 0.34 -7.47 -21.32
CA PRO A 99 -0.76 -7.82 -20.41
C PRO A 99 -1.18 -9.29 -20.46
N SER A 100 -0.97 -9.96 -21.60
CA SER A 100 -1.25 -11.39 -21.77
C SER A 100 -0.37 -12.31 -20.90
N ARG A 101 0.71 -11.78 -20.31
CA ARG A 101 1.56 -12.52 -19.37
C ARG A 101 1.03 -12.52 -17.95
N LEU A 102 0.06 -11.64 -17.65
CA LEU A 102 -0.63 -11.67 -16.36
C LEU A 102 -1.57 -12.87 -16.32
N ALA A 103 -1.52 -13.63 -15.24
CA ALA A 103 -2.50 -14.68 -15.01
C ALA A 103 -3.92 -14.05 -14.92
N ARG A 104 -4.95 -14.78 -15.35
CA ARG A 104 -6.33 -14.27 -15.34
C ARG A 104 -6.75 -13.70 -13.98
N ARG A 105 -6.30 -14.32 -12.90
CA ARG A 105 -6.57 -13.84 -11.53
C ARG A 105 -5.90 -12.51 -11.22
N GLU A 106 -4.69 -12.27 -11.74
CA GLU A 106 -3.98 -10.99 -11.58
C GLU A 106 -4.71 -9.88 -12.34
N GLN A 107 -5.20 -10.19 -13.55
CA GLN A 107 -6.05 -9.26 -14.30
C GLN A 107 -7.31 -8.91 -13.53
N VAL A 108 -7.99 -9.92 -12.96
CA VAL A 108 -9.17 -9.72 -12.11
C VAL A 108 -8.82 -8.89 -10.87
N ALA A 109 -7.71 -9.19 -10.21
CA ALA A 109 -7.26 -8.45 -9.03
C ALA A 109 -6.98 -6.98 -9.33
N VAL A 110 -6.34 -6.68 -10.47
CA VAL A 110 -6.09 -5.30 -10.93
C VAL A 110 -7.40 -4.57 -11.17
N VAL A 111 -8.35 -5.22 -11.87
CA VAL A 111 -9.68 -4.63 -12.11
C VAL A 111 -10.42 -4.37 -10.79
N LEU A 112 -10.40 -5.32 -9.87
CA LEU A 112 -11.01 -5.17 -8.54
C LEU A 112 -10.34 -4.06 -7.72
N ALA A 113 -9.00 -3.95 -7.76
CA ALA A 113 -8.28 -2.89 -7.07
C ALA A 113 -8.68 -1.51 -7.61
N ILE A 114 -8.69 -1.34 -8.93
CA ILE A 114 -9.10 -0.08 -9.57
C ILE A 114 -10.55 0.24 -9.23
N ALA A 115 -11.45 -0.72 -9.43
CA ALA A 115 -12.87 -0.54 -9.12
C ALA A 115 -13.07 -0.17 -7.64
N GLY A 116 -12.42 -0.90 -6.73
CA GLY A 116 -12.48 -0.64 -5.29
C GLY A 116 -11.99 0.76 -4.93
N LEU A 117 -10.84 1.19 -5.43
CA LEU A 117 -10.30 2.52 -5.14
C LEU A 117 -11.15 3.64 -5.76
N VAL A 118 -11.69 3.45 -6.97
CA VAL A 118 -12.60 4.42 -7.59
C VAL A 118 -13.92 4.52 -6.82
N LEU A 119 -14.54 3.38 -6.48
CA LEU A 119 -15.76 3.36 -5.69
C LEU A 119 -15.55 4.00 -4.32
N LEU A 120 -14.39 3.75 -3.70
CA LEU A 120 -14.00 4.36 -2.43
C LEU A 120 -13.90 5.88 -2.55
N ALA A 121 -13.20 6.37 -3.57
CA ALA A 121 -13.10 7.80 -3.85
C ALA A 121 -14.47 8.45 -4.06
N LEU A 122 -15.36 7.80 -4.83
CA LEU A 122 -16.71 8.30 -5.08
C LEU A 122 -17.58 8.27 -3.82
N SER A 123 -17.38 7.29 -2.92
CA SER A 123 -18.12 7.21 -1.65
C SER A 123 -17.78 8.34 -0.69
N LEU A 124 -16.55 8.88 -0.80
CA LEU A 124 -16.02 9.93 0.10
C LEU A 124 -16.27 11.36 -0.41
N VAL A 125 -16.90 11.53 -1.57
CA VAL A 125 -17.31 12.85 -2.06
C VAL A 125 -18.29 13.47 -1.05
N ASP A 126 -17.99 14.70 -0.59
CA ASP A 126 -18.75 15.46 0.42
C ASP A 126 -18.84 14.83 1.82
N THR A 127 -17.96 13.88 2.19
CA THR A 127 -17.81 13.54 3.60
C THR A 127 -17.16 14.70 4.34
N ALA A 128 -17.84 15.21 5.37
CA ALA A 128 -17.29 16.25 6.22
C ALA A 128 -16.17 15.66 7.11
N GLU A 129 -15.03 16.34 7.15
CA GLU A 129 -14.04 16.04 8.17
C GLU A 129 -14.64 16.40 9.54
N SER A 130 -14.43 15.51 10.52
CA SER A 130 -14.85 15.75 11.89
C SER A 130 -13.69 16.39 12.65
N ASP A 131 -13.96 17.47 13.39
CA ASP A 131 -13.01 18.08 14.33
C ASP A 131 -12.95 17.35 15.69
N GLN A 132 -13.56 16.17 15.79
CA GLN A 132 -13.56 15.42 17.04
C GLN A 132 -12.17 14.87 17.35
N HIS A 133 -11.73 15.16 18.59
CA HIS A 133 -10.50 14.57 19.11
C HIS A 133 -10.72 13.08 19.38
N PRO A 134 -9.87 12.19 18.82
CA PRO A 134 -10.01 10.76 19.00
C PRO A 134 -9.77 10.36 20.45
N ALA A 135 -10.53 9.38 20.96
CA ALA A 135 -10.31 8.83 22.27
C ALA A 135 -8.98 8.08 22.34
N ALA A 136 -8.09 8.44 23.28
CA ALA A 136 -6.75 7.89 23.38
C ALA A 136 -6.74 6.36 23.48
N ILE A 137 -7.62 5.78 24.33
CA ILE A 137 -7.71 4.33 24.52
C ILE A 137 -8.11 3.62 23.21
N GLY A 138 -9.14 4.12 22.52
CA GLY A 138 -9.58 3.54 21.24
C GLY A 138 -8.48 3.57 20.18
N THR A 139 -7.75 4.68 20.12
CA THR A 139 -6.62 4.87 19.20
C THR A 139 -5.48 3.89 19.52
N ILE A 140 -5.09 3.75 20.77
CA ILE A 140 -4.04 2.81 21.19
C ILE A 140 -4.44 1.37 20.84
N ILE A 141 -5.69 0.99 21.13
CA ILE A 141 -6.19 -0.36 20.80
C ILE A 141 -6.15 -0.59 19.29
N TRP A 142 -6.54 0.40 18.48
CA TRP A 142 -6.52 0.28 17.01
C TRP A 142 -5.11 0.08 16.47
N LEU A 143 -4.17 0.97 16.84
CA LEU A 143 -2.77 0.87 16.43
C LEU A 143 -2.14 -0.45 16.90
N ALA A 144 -2.42 -0.86 18.15
CA ALA A 144 -1.95 -2.14 18.67
C ALA A 144 -2.53 -3.33 17.90
N ALA A 145 -3.81 -3.28 17.50
CA ALA A 145 -4.45 -4.34 16.71
C ALA A 145 -3.85 -4.45 15.30
N CYS A 146 -3.60 -3.33 14.63
CA CYS A 146 -2.92 -3.30 13.33
C CYS A 146 -1.49 -3.82 13.45
N GLY A 147 -0.73 -3.37 14.45
CA GLY A 147 0.63 -3.85 14.72
C GLY A 147 0.66 -5.34 15.04
N ALA A 148 -0.25 -5.85 15.89
CA ALA A 148 -0.39 -7.28 16.17
C ALA A 148 -0.76 -8.09 14.92
N GLY A 149 -1.68 -7.59 14.09
CA GLY A 149 -2.03 -8.17 12.80
C GLY A 149 -0.82 -8.27 11.88
N ALA A 150 -0.02 -7.22 11.78
CA ALA A 150 1.22 -7.22 11.00
C ALA A 150 2.22 -8.27 11.53
N VAL A 151 2.41 -8.35 12.86
CA VAL A 151 3.30 -9.36 13.48
C VAL A 151 2.81 -10.77 13.19
N LEU A 152 1.50 -11.03 13.29
CA LEU A 152 0.91 -12.35 12.98
C LEU A 152 1.15 -12.73 11.51
N LEU A 153 0.92 -11.82 10.56
CA LEU A 153 1.17 -12.04 9.13
C LEU A 153 2.65 -12.27 8.81
N ILE A 154 3.56 -11.66 9.57
CA ILE A 154 5.01 -11.88 9.46
C ILE A 154 5.40 -13.25 10.06
N ALA A 155 4.81 -13.65 11.19
CA ALA A 155 5.22 -14.82 11.94
C ALA A 155 4.63 -16.12 11.40
N ILE A 156 3.36 -16.10 10.99
CA ILE A 156 2.59 -17.30 10.63
C ILE A 156 2.63 -17.51 9.11
N PRO A 157 2.97 -18.73 8.64
CA PRO A 157 2.79 -19.07 7.23
C PRO A 157 1.30 -19.03 6.87
N THR A 158 0.92 -18.18 5.94
CA THR A 158 -0.47 -18.09 5.49
C THR A 158 -0.68 -18.84 4.18
N ARG A 159 -1.92 -19.25 3.92
CA ARG A 159 -2.32 -19.86 2.65
C ARG A 159 -2.29 -18.88 1.47
N PHE A 160 -2.15 -17.59 1.74
CA PHE A 160 -2.14 -16.51 0.75
C PHE A 160 -0.79 -16.31 0.04
N GLY A 161 0.19 -17.16 0.29
CA GLY A 161 1.54 -16.95 -0.23
C GLY A 161 2.33 -15.90 0.57
N ARG A 162 3.65 -16.03 0.58
CA ARG A 162 4.51 -15.24 1.48
C ARG A 162 4.61 -13.77 1.08
N ALA A 163 4.64 -13.47 -0.21
CA ALA A 163 4.69 -12.09 -0.71
C ALA A 163 3.44 -11.29 -0.34
N ALA A 164 2.25 -11.87 -0.57
CA ALA A 164 0.98 -11.24 -0.21
C ALA A 164 0.84 -11.03 1.30
N SER A 165 1.20 -12.03 2.13
CA SER A 165 1.16 -11.90 3.59
C SER A 165 2.05 -10.77 4.10
N LEU A 166 3.25 -10.64 3.55
CA LEU A 166 4.16 -9.56 3.91
C LEU A 166 3.70 -8.22 3.33
N GLY A 167 3.09 -8.21 2.14
CA GLY A 167 2.44 -7.02 1.58
C GLY A 167 1.30 -6.51 2.47
N LEU A 168 0.40 -7.41 2.92
CA LEU A 168 -0.66 -7.08 3.87
C LEU A 168 -0.09 -6.53 5.20
N ALA A 169 0.97 -7.17 5.72
CA ALA A 169 1.64 -6.70 6.95
C ALA A 169 2.26 -5.31 6.77
N ALA A 170 2.92 -5.05 5.65
CA ALA A 170 3.46 -3.74 5.31
C ALA A 170 2.34 -2.69 5.21
N GLY A 171 1.22 -3.05 4.56
CA GLY A 171 0.05 -2.19 4.44
C GLY A 171 -0.57 -1.81 5.79
N LEU A 172 -0.65 -2.73 6.75
CA LEU A 172 -1.10 -2.43 8.11
C LEU A 172 -0.15 -1.46 8.82
N LEU A 173 1.16 -1.65 8.67
CA LEU A 173 2.15 -0.74 9.25
C LEU A 173 2.09 0.65 8.61
N PHE A 174 1.97 0.74 7.29
CA PHE A 174 1.80 2.04 6.61
C PHE A 174 0.50 2.73 7.04
N ALA A 175 -0.59 1.98 7.20
CA ALA A 175 -1.85 2.50 7.73
C ALA A 175 -1.69 3.07 9.15
N ASP A 176 -0.92 2.40 10.03
CA ASP A 176 -0.57 2.94 11.35
C ASP A 176 0.23 4.25 11.23
N GLY A 177 1.12 4.34 10.25
CA GLY A 177 1.85 5.56 9.92
C GLY A 177 0.91 6.69 9.51
N ASP A 178 -0.03 6.43 8.60
CA ASP A 178 -0.99 7.42 8.10
C ASP A 178 -1.92 7.92 9.21
N ILE A 179 -2.44 7.01 10.06
CA ILE A 179 -3.25 7.37 11.23
C ILE A 179 -2.42 8.21 12.20
N SER A 180 -1.17 7.83 12.45
CA SER A 180 -0.26 8.58 13.31
C SER A 180 0.03 9.97 12.77
N ALA A 181 0.17 10.13 11.45
CA ALA A 181 0.33 11.44 10.80
C ALA A 181 -0.88 12.34 11.05
N LYS A 182 -2.11 11.81 10.97
CA LYS A 182 -3.34 12.56 11.31
C LYS A 182 -3.35 12.95 12.78
N LEU A 183 -2.97 12.04 13.70
CA LEU A 183 -2.91 12.30 15.14
C LEU A 183 -1.96 13.45 15.50
N ILE A 184 -0.79 13.52 14.86
CA ILE A 184 0.18 14.61 15.08
C ILE A 184 -0.44 15.97 14.79
N GLY A 185 -1.38 16.06 13.86
CA GLY A 185 -2.11 17.30 13.53
C GLY A 185 -2.91 17.89 14.70
N TYR A 186 -3.32 17.06 15.67
CA TYR A 186 -4.02 17.55 16.88
C TYR A 186 -3.08 18.16 17.92
N GLY A 187 -1.77 17.98 17.81
CA GLY A 187 -0.76 18.53 18.75
C GLY A 187 -0.79 17.89 20.13
N GLY A 188 -0.18 18.59 21.12
CA GLY A 188 -0.16 18.12 22.52
C GLY A 188 0.47 16.73 22.68
N ALA A 189 -0.17 15.85 23.47
CA ALA A 189 0.30 14.48 23.70
C ALA A 189 0.34 13.63 22.42
N TRP A 190 -0.42 13.99 21.39
CA TRP A 190 -0.43 13.27 20.12
C TRP A 190 0.87 13.42 19.33
N LEU A 191 1.75 14.35 19.68
CA LEU A 191 3.10 14.45 19.12
C LEU A 191 3.92 13.17 19.37
N LEU A 192 3.59 12.38 20.38
CA LEU A 192 4.20 11.06 20.60
C LEU A 192 3.89 10.07 19.47
N ALA A 193 2.83 10.30 18.69
CA ALA A 193 2.53 9.51 17.49
C ALA A 193 3.60 9.66 16.40
N LEU A 194 4.47 10.68 16.48
CA LEU A 194 5.64 10.79 15.60
C LEU A 194 6.56 9.57 15.69
N LEU A 195 6.75 9.04 16.90
CA LEU A 195 7.54 7.81 17.08
C LEU A 195 6.87 6.63 16.38
N THR A 196 5.56 6.46 16.56
CA THR A 196 4.79 5.40 15.88
C THR A 196 4.87 5.54 14.37
N LEU A 197 4.72 6.77 13.84
CA LEU A 197 4.85 7.07 12.42
C LEU A 197 6.21 6.62 11.88
N ILE A 198 7.31 7.07 12.50
CA ILE A 198 8.67 6.75 12.05
C ILE A 198 8.91 5.23 12.09
N VAL A 199 8.55 4.57 13.20
CA VAL A 199 8.74 3.12 13.35
C VAL A 199 7.88 2.35 12.36
N ALA A 200 6.61 2.72 12.21
CA ALA A 200 5.67 2.06 11.31
C ALA A 200 6.15 2.13 9.85
N TYR A 201 6.54 3.31 9.36
CA TYR A 201 7.07 3.45 8.01
C TYR A 201 8.41 2.73 7.82
N ALA A 202 9.34 2.84 8.78
CA ALA A 202 10.65 2.18 8.67
C ALA A 202 10.53 0.64 8.65
N VAL A 203 9.71 0.08 9.55
CA VAL A 203 9.44 -1.36 9.60
C VAL A 203 8.61 -1.79 8.41
N GLY A 204 7.56 -1.04 8.05
CA GLY A 204 6.69 -1.29 6.90
C GLY A 204 7.48 -1.38 5.60
N THR A 205 8.38 -0.41 5.33
CA THR A 205 9.28 -0.45 4.18
C THR A 205 10.15 -1.70 4.20
N SER A 206 10.78 -2.03 5.33
CA SER A 206 11.62 -3.22 5.44
C SER A 206 10.84 -4.51 5.19
N VAL A 207 9.58 -4.58 5.64
CA VAL A 207 8.67 -5.72 5.41
C VAL A 207 8.27 -5.79 3.95
N LEU A 208 7.91 -4.68 3.31
CA LEU A 208 7.57 -4.60 1.90
C LEU A 208 8.74 -5.04 1.01
N GLN A 209 9.95 -4.55 1.30
CA GLN A 209 11.14 -4.98 0.57
C GLN A 209 11.42 -6.47 0.75
N SER A 210 11.12 -7.02 1.93
CA SER A 210 11.18 -8.47 2.17
C SER A 210 10.09 -9.23 1.38
N ALA A 211 8.93 -8.61 1.13
CA ALA A 211 7.87 -9.17 0.29
C ALA A 211 8.32 -9.23 -1.19
N TYR A 212 8.97 -8.19 -1.67
CA TYR A 212 9.53 -8.13 -3.02
C TYR A 212 10.53 -9.25 -3.32
N GLN A 213 11.29 -9.69 -2.33
CA GLN A 213 12.19 -10.84 -2.49
C GLN A 213 11.48 -12.20 -2.54
N ARG A 214 10.15 -12.24 -2.26
CA ARG A 214 9.38 -13.49 -2.13
C ARG A 214 8.25 -13.63 -3.13
N GLY A 215 8.07 -12.65 -4.00
CA GLY A 215 7.08 -12.64 -5.07
C GLY A 215 7.22 -11.40 -5.93
N ASP A 216 6.30 -11.22 -6.86
CA ASP A 216 6.31 -10.08 -7.78
C ASP A 216 5.84 -8.77 -7.12
N ALA A 217 6.18 -7.65 -7.79
CA ALA A 217 5.85 -6.32 -7.29
C ALA A 217 4.34 -6.07 -7.21
N LEU A 218 3.56 -6.62 -8.13
CA LEU A 218 2.11 -6.44 -8.16
C LEU A 218 1.46 -7.08 -6.93
N THR A 219 1.86 -8.31 -6.58
CA THR A 219 1.37 -9.01 -5.38
C THR A 219 1.78 -8.27 -4.10
N ALA A 220 3.04 -7.92 -3.96
CA ALA A 220 3.54 -7.29 -2.74
C ALA A 220 3.03 -5.86 -2.56
N ALA A 221 3.29 -4.97 -3.53
CA ALA A 221 2.85 -3.57 -3.44
C ALA A 221 1.34 -3.43 -3.62
N GLY A 222 0.71 -4.22 -4.48
CA GLY A 222 -0.74 -4.18 -4.67
C GLY A 222 -1.51 -4.51 -3.40
N THR A 223 -1.14 -5.59 -2.68
CA THR A 223 -1.77 -5.93 -1.40
C THR A 223 -1.49 -4.88 -0.32
N ALA A 224 -0.27 -4.33 -0.26
CA ALA A 224 0.07 -3.26 0.66
C ALA A 224 -0.79 -2.01 0.39
N THR A 225 -0.87 -1.56 -0.85
CA THR A 225 -1.65 -0.37 -1.26
C THR A 225 -3.13 -0.51 -0.91
N MET A 226 -3.73 -1.69 -1.14
CA MET A 226 -5.13 -1.93 -0.79
C MET A 226 -5.38 -1.74 0.70
N VAL A 227 -4.52 -2.27 1.56
CA VAL A 227 -4.65 -2.17 3.02
C VAL A 227 -4.35 -0.75 3.50
N THR A 228 -3.29 -0.13 2.98
CA THR A 228 -2.91 1.26 3.32
C THR A 228 -4.03 2.25 3.00
N ASN A 229 -4.83 2.00 1.96
CA ASN A 229 -5.98 2.86 1.66
C ASN A 229 -7.23 2.50 2.48
N ALA A 230 -7.52 1.21 2.69
CA ALA A 230 -8.76 0.79 3.34
C ALA A 230 -8.75 1.03 4.86
N VAL A 231 -7.65 0.73 5.55
CA VAL A 231 -7.57 0.77 7.02
C VAL A 231 -7.67 2.19 7.58
N PRO A 232 -6.99 3.22 7.06
CA PRO A 232 -7.14 4.59 7.55
C PRO A 232 -8.56 5.15 7.35
N ILE A 233 -9.25 4.75 6.27
CA ILE A 233 -10.64 5.15 6.05
C ILE A 233 -11.55 4.53 7.11
N ALA A 234 -11.38 3.24 7.40
CA ALA A 234 -12.12 2.60 8.49
C ALA A 234 -11.83 3.27 9.84
N ALA A 235 -10.56 3.64 10.10
CA ALA A 235 -10.17 4.40 11.30
C ALA A 235 -10.81 5.79 11.33
N GLY A 236 -10.99 6.46 10.19
CA GLY A 236 -11.72 7.72 10.06
C GLY A 236 -13.09 7.67 10.73
N PHE A 237 -13.86 6.63 10.42
CA PHE A 237 -15.19 6.45 11.02
C PHE A 237 -15.14 6.04 12.49
N VAL A 238 -14.26 5.12 12.85
CA VAL A 238 -14.24 4.52 14.19
C VAL A 238 -13.55 5.41 15.23
N LEU A 239 -12.44 6.05 14.85
CA LEU A 239 -11.60 6.81 15.77
C LEU A 239 -11.88 8.31 15.70
N PHE A 240 -12.08 8.83 14.50
CA PHE A 240 -12.18 10.27 14.28
C PHE A 240 -13.63 10.77 14.14
N GLY A 241 -14.61 9.87 14.26
CA GLY A 241 -16.03 10.24 14.22
C GLY A 241 -16.45 10.84 12.87
N GLU A 242 -15.73 10.49 11.79
CA GLU A 242 -16.12 10.94 10.45
C GLU A 242 -17.50 10.39 10.11
N SER A 243 -18.30 11.16 9.40
CA SER A 243 -19.67 10.76 9.06
C SER A 243 -19.66 9.57 8.10
N LEU A 244 -20.37 8.50 8.47
CA LEU A 244 -20.60 7.40 7.55
C LEU A 244 -21.43 7.89 6.36
N PRO A 245 -21.04 7.55 5.13
CA PRO A 245 -21.86 7.84 3.98
C PRO A 245 -23.25 7.19 4.11
N HIS A 246 -24.29 7.87 3.66
CA HIS A 246 -25.66 7.41 3.69
C HIS A 246 -26.19 7.10 2.29
N GLY A 247 -27.26 6.30 2.20
CA GLY A 247 -27.89 5.98 0.92
C GLY A 247 -26.97 5.29 -0.07
N ALA A 248 -26.97 5.75 -1.32
CA ALA A 248 -26.17 5.14 -2.40
C ALA A 248 -24.68 5.14 -2.12
N ARG A 249 -24.14 6.15 -1.41
CA ARG A 249 -22.71 6.25 -1.07
C ARG A 249 -22.27 5.16 -0.08
N ALA A 250 -23.12 4.79 0.87
CA ALA A 250 -22.84 3.68 1.76
C ALA A 250 -22.71 2.36 0.97
N VAL A 251 -23.56 2.14 -0.02
CA VAL A 251 -23.48 0.98 -0.91
C VAL A 251 -22.19 1.00 -1.72
N LEU A 252 -21.79 2.16 -2.28
CA LEU A 252 -20.53 2.31 -3.00
C LEU A 252 -19.34 1.98 -2.10
N GLN A 253 -19.36 2.41 -0.84
CA GLN A 253 -18.29 2.15 0.12
C GLN A 253 -18.18 0.66 0.49
N VAL A 254 -19.29 0.00 0.76
CA VAL A 254 -19.31 -1.46 1.02
C VAL A 254 -18.79 -2.22 -0.21
N ALA A 255 -19.24 -1.84 -1.41
CA ALA A 255 -18.78 -2.43 -2.65
C ALA A 255 -17.26 -2.19 -2.87
N ALA A 256 -16.78 -0.98 -2.52
CA ALA A 256 -15.36 -0.65 -2.59
C ALA A 256 -14.52 -1.56 -1.70
N PHE A 257 -14.88 -1.70 -0.42
CA PHE A 257 -14.16 -2.60 0.50
C PHE A 257 -14.23 -4.06 0.03
N ALA A 258 -15.38 -4.52 -0.45
CA ALA A 258 -15.50 -5.86 -1.01
C ALA A 258 -14.55 -6.08 -2.21
N CYS A 259 -14.49 -5.13 -3.13
CA CYS A 259 -13.56 -5.18 -4.27
C CYS A 259 -12.09 -5.22 -3.80
N LEU A 260 -11.70 -4.39 -2.83
CA LEU A 260 -10.33 -4.37 -2.32
C LEU A 260 -9.96 -5.69 -1.64
N VAL A 261 -10.85 -6.23 -0.79
CA VAL A 261 -10.62 -7.53 -0.14
C VAL A 261 -10.53 -8.65 -1.17
N MET A 262 -11.46 -8.72 -2.13
CA MET A 262 -11.41 -9.74 -3.18
C MET A 262 -10.16 -9.60 -4.06
N GLY A 263 -9.75 -8.38 -4.37
CA GLY A 263 -8.51 -8.10 -5.10
C GLY A 263 -7.28 -8.59 -4.34
N ALA A 264 -7.18 -8.30 -3.05
CA ALA A 264 -6.09 -8.75 -2.20
C ALA A 264 -6.04 -10.29 -2.10
N VAL A 265 -7.20 -10.94 -1.94
CA VAL A 265 -7.32 -12.41 -1.94
C VAL A 265 -6.89 -13.00 -3.29
N ALA A 266 -7.29 -12.39 -4.41
CA ALA A 266 -6.92 -12.85 -5.75
C ALA A 266 -5.40 -12.76 -5.98
N LEU A 267 -4.73 -11.70 -5.50
CA LEU A 267 -3.26 -11.59 -5.55
C LEU A 267 -2.58 -12.58 -4.59
N GLY A 268 -3.17 -12.83 -3.43
CA GLY A 268 -2.58 -13.69 -2.41
C GLY A 268 -2.51 -15.18 -2.78
N HIS A 269 -3.33 -15.63 -3.70
CA HIS A 269 -3.38 -17.04 -4.12
C HIS A 269 -2.34 -17.39 -5.21
N GLN A 270 -1.29 -16.63 -5.38
CA GLN A 270 -0.22 -16.99 -6.29
C GLN A 270 0.49 -18.25 -5.78
N GLN A 271 0.38 -19.34 -6.55
CA GLN A 271 1.24 -20.51 -6.36
C GLN A 271 2.64 -20.13 -6.83
N VAL A 272 3.61 -20.16 -5.91
CA VAL A 272 5.02 -20.17 -6.29
C VAL A 272 5.20 -21.37 -7.20
N PRO A 273 5.66 -21.21 -8.46
CA PRO A 273 6.02 -22.36 -9.29
C PRO A 273 7.00 -23.23 -8.49
N PRO A 274 6.85 -24.56 -8.47
CA PRO A 274 7.82 -25.41 -7.80
C PRO A 274 9.20 -25.07 -8.37
N ALA A 275 10.16 -24.82 -7.47
CA ALA A 275 11.53 -24.54 -7.86
C ALA A 275 11.95 -25.57 -8.91
N ALA A 276 12.41 -25.10 -10.07
CA ALA A 276 12.88 -25.98 -11.13
C ALA A 276 13.83 -27.00 -10.52
N LYS A 277 13.51 -28.31 -10.67
CA LYS A 277 14.40 -29.37 -10.23
C LYS A 277 15.80 -29.07 -10.77
N PRO A 278 16.86 -29.18 -9.94
CA PRO A 278 18.21 -29.06 -10.46
C PRO A 278 18.38 -30.03 -11.62
N ALA A 279 18.94 -29.52 -12.72
CA ALA A 279 19.26 -30.37 -13.86
C ALA A 279 20.10 -31.55 -13.34
N PRO A 280 19.83 -32.80 -13.80
CA PRO A 280 20.65 -33.94 -13.43
C PRO A 280 22.11 -33.63 -13.80
N PRO A 281 23.08 -34.06 -12.97
CA PRO A 281 24.48 -33.84 -13.29
C PRO A 281 24.75 -34.46 -14.66
N ALA A 282 25.43 -33.70 -15.53
CA ALA A 282 25.90 -34.19 -16.80
C ALA A 282 26.76 -35.44 -16.48
N GLY A 283 26.32 -36.59 -16.93
CA GLY A 283 27.04 -37.84 -16.80
C GLY A 283 28.42 -37.73 -17.45
N PRO A 284 29.37 -38.60 -17.02
CA PRO A 284 30.75 -38.59 -17.48
C PRO A 284 30.91 -38.83 -18.97
#